data_8b360b75b788a04bc262c5f2d4303707
#
_entry.id   8b360b75b788a04bc262c5f2d4303707
#
_cell.length_a   1.000
_cell.length_b   1.000
_cell.length_c   1.000
_cell.angle_alpha   90.00
_cell.angle_beta   90.00
_cell.angle_gamma   90.00
#
_symmetry.space_group_name_H-M   'P 1'
#
loop_
_entity.id
_entity.type
_entity.pdbx_description
1 polymer ?
#
loop_
_entity_poly.entity_id
_entity_poly.type
_entity_poly.pdbx_seq_one_letter_code
_entity_poly.pdbx_strand_id
1 'polypeptide(L)'
;MTQNTAQVGWQGIVVDAPMDWSLVGVSGDNKKGYFRVDSPVASALEVKWERVSGQAPDLMAKAREFLNSIEKSARKKKLKFDKEIKSDGDPASLRFLWRSDRLGQGRLVYCEQCRRLIIAQVIMARDENIAKTASQMLDSIRDHRDDGWLDWGLYGLGFAVPPGYTIRKQTLMSGYLALNFKKGAHTIVVERWGLAATLLAKDDMASWYRKDAMPDVKGYRAVAEPQRVEEFEGLKISGRRRGLISAIKAMACSLTLHSYPDVLTGYVWHQADDNRLFSIRVTHAQGEHTAEKIRDLVLAQ
;
A
#
# COMPACT_ATOMS: atom_id res chain seq x y z
N MET A 1 -17.52 -1.85 -21.57
CA MET A 1 -16.86 -2.91 -20.77
C MET A 1 -16.18 -2.20 -19.61
N THR A 2 -16.60 -2.45 -18.40
CA THR A 2 -15.90 -2.00 -17.18
C THR A 2 -14.55 -2.71 -17.15
N GLN A 3 -13.47 -1.98 -17.27
CA GLN A 3 -12.14 -2.54 -17.10
C GLN A 3 -12.02 -3.07 -15.66
N ASN A 4 -11.60 -4.33 -15.53
CA ASN A 4 -11.35 -4.93 -14.22
C ASN A 4 -10.11 -4.24 -13.64
N THR A 5 -10.26 -3.49 -12.53
CA THR A 5 -9.19 -2.71 -11.90
C THR A 5 -8.83 -3.30 -10.56
N ALA A 6 -7.57 -3.16 -10.17
CA ALA A 6 -7.06 -3.47 -8.84
C ALA A 6 -6.48 -2.21 -8.20
N GLN A 7 -6.60 -2.12 -6.88
CA GLN A 7 -5.98 -1.04 -6.13
C GLN A 7 -4.46 -1.25 -6.05
N VAL A 8 -3.70 -0.27 -6.51
CA VAL A 8 -2.24 -0.24 -6.40
C VAL A 8 -1.82 0.99 -5.63
N GLY A 9 -0.93 0.85 -4.66
CA GLY A 9 -0.52 2.01 -3.87
C GLY A 9 0.56 1.73 -2.84
N TRP A 10 1.15 2.82 -2.36
CA TRP A 10 2.24 2.85 -1.41
C TRP A 10 2.13 4.05 -0.47
N GLN A 11 2.37 3.85 0.82
CA GLN A 11 2.39 4.93 1.83
C GLN A 11 1.09 5.73 1.94
N GLY A 12 -0.05 5.07 1.75
CA GLY A 12 -1.38 5.67 1.83
C GLY A 12 -1.86 6.33 0.54
N ILE A 13 -1.02 6.45 -0.49
CA ILE A 13 -1.43 6.93 -1.81
C ILE A 13 -1.77 5.72 -2.67
N VAL A 14 -2.98 5.69 -3.19
CA VAL A 14 -3.50 4.58 -4.00
C VAL A 14 -4.14 5.06 -5.28
N VAL A 15 -4.15 4.20 -6.27
CA VAL A 15 -4.76 4.38 -7.58
C VAL A 15 -5.43 3.07 -8.01
N ASP A 16 -6.55 3.15 -8.72
CA ASP A 16 -7.18 1.99 -9.34
C ASP A 16 -6.57 1.80 -10.74
N ALA A 17 -5.74 0.78 -10.90
CA ALA A 17 -5.06 0.45 -12.15
C ALA A 17 -5.68 -0.81 -12.78
N PRO A 18 -5.60 -1.00 -14.12
CA PRO A 18 -5.99 -2.27 -14.74
C PRO A 18 -5.28 -3.45 -14.10
N MET A 19 -5.98 -4.58 -13.92
CA MET A 19 -5.43 -5.76 -13.21
C MET A 19 -4.19 -6.37 -13.85
N ASP A 20 -4.00 -6.15 -15.14
CA ASP A 20 -2.83 -6.61 -15.90
C ASP A 20 -1.61 -5.69 -15.78
N TRP A 21 -1.76 -4.51 -15.14
CA TRP A 21 -0.63 -3.63 -14.86
C TRP A 21 0.11 -4.08 -13.59
N SER A 22 1.44 -3.99 -13.63
CA SER A 22 2.30 -4.51 -12.57
C SER A 22 3.05 -3.39 -11.85
N LEU A 23 3.05 -3.44 -10.52
CA LEU A 23 3.89 -2.57 -9.69
C LEU A 23 5.35 -2.99 -9.88
N VAL A 24 6.19 -2.09 -10.42
CA VAL A 24 7.60 -2.40 -10.74
C VAL A 24 8.60 -1.69 -9.83
N GLY A 25 8.17 -0.73 -9.06
CA GLY A 25 9.04 -0.04 -8.13
C GLY A 25 8.31 0.77 -7.09
N VAL A 26 8.83 0.73 -5.87
CA VAL A 26 8.38 1.56 -4.74
C VAL A 26 9.58 2.11 -4.00
N SER A 27 9.47 3.33 -3.48
CA SER A 27 10.52 3.93 -2.65
C SER A 27 9.96 5.03 -1.75
N GLY A 28 10.76 5.39 -0.73
CA GLY A 28 10.45 6.50 0.16
C GLY A 28 9.52 6.15 1.31
N ASP A 29 9.06 7.19 1.98
CA ASP A 29 8.23 7.13 3.17
C ASP A 29 6.97 8.03 3.02
N ASN A 30 6.24 8.27 4.10
CA ASN A 30 5.06 9.13 4.08
C ASN A 30 5.36 10.62 3.82
N LYS A 31 6.63 11.04 3.86
CA LYS A 31 7.03 12.43 3.59
C LYS A 31 7.41 12.65 2.14
N LYS A 32 8.13 11.70 1.56
CA LYS A 32 8.57 11.77 0.17
C LYS A 32 8.75 10.37 -0.40
N GLY A 33 8.23 10.13 -1.58
CA GLY A 33 8.36 8.83 -2.19
C GLY A 33 7.90 8.78 -3.64
N TYR A 34 7.86 7.56 -4.11
CA TYR A 34 7.59 7.23 -5.50
C TYR A 34 7.08 5.80 -5.62
N PHE A 35 6.15 5.57 -6.53
CA PHE A 35 5.89 4.25 -7.07
C PHE A 35 5.61 4.30 -8.57
N ARG A 36 5.82 3.17 -9.23
CA ARG A 36 5.59 3.00 -10.67
C ARG A 36 4.86 1.70 -10.95
N VAL A 37 3.91 1.79 -11.87
CA VAL A 37 3.11 0.66 -12.37
C VAL A 37 3.24 0.62 -13.88
N ASP A 38 3.67 -0.51 -14.44
CA ASP A 38 3.87 -0.66 -15.88
C ASP A 38 2.75 -1.50 -16.49
N SER A 39 2.29 -1.09 -17.68
CA SER A 39 1.42 -1.90 -18.52
C SER A 39 2.16 -3.10 -19.09
N PRO A 40 1.44 -4.14 -19.57
CA PRO A 40 2.06 -5.27 -20.25
C PRO A 40 2.81 -4.91 -21.54
N VAL A 41 2.49 -3.75 -22.14
CA VAL A 41 3.08 -3.32 -23.42
C VAL A 41 4.22 -2.32 -23.20
N ALA A 42 3.92 -1.04 -23.01
CA ALA A 42 4.96 -0.03 -22.90
C ALA A 42 4.53 1.25 -22.15
N SER A 43 3.28 1.36 -21.72
CA SER A 43 2.81 2.51 -20.95
C SER A 43 3.10 2.33 -19.47
N ALA A 44 3.20 3.44 -18.74
CA ALA A 44 3.51 3.41 -17.32
C ALA A 44 2.79 4.52 -16.57
N LEU A 45 2.32 4.21 -15.36
CA LEU A 45 1.92 5.19 -14.36
C LEU A 45 3.10 5.45 -13.42
N GLU A 46 3.41 6.71 -13.20
CA GLU A 46 4.37 7.17 -12.19
C GLU A 46 3.66 8.07 -11.20
N VAL A 47 3.83 7.80 -9.91
CA VAL A 47 3.30 8.61 -8.82
C VAL A 47 4.45 9.03 -7.92
N LYS A 48 4.57 10.33 -7.68
CA LYS A 48 5.55 10.95 -6.78
C LYS A 48 4.83 11.81 -5.77
N TRP A 49 5.33 11.85 -4.56
CA TRP A 49 4.79 12.75 -3.54
C TRP A 49 5.90 13.36 -2.70
N GLU A 50 5.60 14.54 -2.17
CA GLU A 50 6.41 15.18 -1.14
C GLU A 50 5.53 15.93 -0.15
N ARG A 51 5.93 15.93 1.11
CA ARG A 51 5.26 16.72 2.15
C ARG A 51 5.73 18.15 2.07
N VAL A 52 4.78 19.08 1.99
CA VAL A 52 5.05 20.50 1.91
C VAL A 52 5.14 21.09 3.33
N SER A 53 6.21 21.85 3.58
CA SER A 53 6.37 22.63 4.80
C SER A 53 5.96 24.09 4.54
N GLY A 54 5.33 24.74 5.53
CA GLY A 54 4.92 26.14 5.37
C GLY A 54 3.56 26.30 4.68
N GLN A 55 3.41 27.24 3.78
CA GLN A 55 2.15 27.54 3.06
C GLN A 55 1.83 26.48 2.00
N ALA A 56 0.56 26.42 1.57
CA ALA A 56 0.15 25.60 0.43
C ALA A 56 0.97 25.97 -0.83
N PRO A 57 1.38 25.00 -1.65
CA PRO A 57 2.21 25.28 -2.82
C PRO A 57 1.38 25.95 -3.92
N ASP A 58 2.01 26.83 -4.70
CA ASP A 58 1.46 27.23 -5.98
C ASP A 58 1.53 26.05 -6.96
N LEU A 59 0.36 25.40 -7.18
CA LEU A 59 0.26 24.24 -8.05
C LEU A 59 0.65 24.54 -9.49
N MET A 60 0.35 25.76 -9.99
CA MET A 60 0.72 26.15 -11.35
C MET A 60 2.24 26.27 -11.50
N ALA A 61 2.93 26.87 -10.52
CA ALA A 61 4.38 26.93 -10.51
C ALA A 61 5.00 25.52 -10.43
N LYS A 62 4.46 24.63 -9.59
CA LYS A 62 4.91 23.24 -9.47
C LYS A 62 4.69 22.42 -10.74
N ALA A 63 3.55 22.59 -11.41
CA ALA A 63 3.29 21.95 -12.71
C ALA A 63 4.28 22.40 -13.77
N ARG A 64 4.56 23.72 -13.84
CA ARG A 64 5.56 24.28 -14.76
C ARG A 64 6.96 23.76 -14.48
N GLU A 65 7.38 23.73 -13.22
CA GLU A 65 8.67 23.17 -12.79
C GLU A 65 8.82 21.72 -13.24
N PHE A 66 7.81 20.89 -12.98
CA PHE A 66 7.79 19.49 -13.37
C PHE A 66 7.89 19.31 -14.90
N LEU A 67 7.04 20.00 -15.67
CA LEU A 67 7.04 19.93 -17.13
C LEU A 67 8.33 20.46 -17.76
N ASN A 68 8.92 21.52 -17.19
CA ASN A 68 10.21 22.03 -17.63
C ASN A 68 11.35 21.02 -17.42
N SER A 69 11.26 20.18 -16.37
CA SER A 69 12.23 19.12 -16.15
C SER A 69 12.15 18.02 -17.23
N ILE A 70 10.94 17.68 -17.68
CA ILE A 70 10.71 16.72 -18.78
C ILE A 70 11.20 17.33 -20.10
N GLU A 71 10.82 18.59 -20.37
CA GLU A 71 11.25 19.31 -21.56
C GLU A 71 12.77 19.40 -21.68
N LYS A 72 13.47 19.70 -20.57
CA LYS A 72 14.94 19.70 -20.54
C LYS A 72 15.53 18.34 -20.94
N SER A 73 14.88 17.25 -20.52
CA SER A 73 15.28 15.89 -20.89
C SER A 73 15.02 15.58 -22.36
N ALA A 74 13.88 16.04 -22.90
CA ALA A 74 13.55 15.90 -24.33
C ALA A 74 14.53 16.71 -25.21
N ARG A 75 14.86 17.93 -24.84
CA ARG A 75 15.82 18.79 -25.54
C ARG A 75 17.23 18.18 -25.63
N LYS A 76 17.69 17.53 -24.55
CA LYS A 76 18.97 16.77 -24.57
C LYS A 76 18.99 15.68 -25.63
N LYS A 77 17.83 15.08 -25.91
CA LYS A 77 17.62 14.06 -26.93
C LYS A 77 17.27 14.63 -28.31
N LYS A 78 17.27 15.99 -28.46
CA LYS A 78 16.87 16.71 -29.68
C LYS A 78 15.42 16.40 -30.12
N LEU A 79 14.53 16.14 -29.17
CA LEU A 79 13.11 15.84 -29.41
C LEU A 79 12.27 17.12 -29.28
N LYS A 80 11.23 17.25 -30.11
CA LYS A 80 10.19 18.28 -29.94
C LYS A 80 9.42 18.00 -28.67
N PHE A 81 8.97 19.06 -27.99
CA PHE A 81 8.20 18.97 -26.77
C PHE A 81 7.10 20.02 -26.73
N ASP A 82 5.86 19.58 -26.60
CA ASP A 82 4.68 20.42 -26.41
C ASP A 82 4.09 20.11 -25.03
N LYS A 83 3.54 21.12 -24.37
CA LYS A 83 2.94 20.99 -23.04
C LYS A 83 1.73 21.89 -22.87
N GLU A 84 0.77 21.41 -22.08
CA GLU A 84 -0.45 22.13 -21.71
C GLU A 84 -0.77 21.89 -20.23
N ILE A 85 -1.23 22.92 -19.53
CA ILE A 85 -1.74 22.81 -18.15
C ILE A 85 -3.18 23.30 -18.15
N LYS A 86 -4.07 22.50 -17.53
CA LYS A 86 -5.50 22.79 -17.44
C LYS A 86 -5.96 22.83 -15.98
N SER A 87 -6.95 23.66 -15.70
CA SER A 87 -7.69 23.56 -14.44
C SER A 87 -8.42 22.21 -14.38
N ASP A 88 -8.48 21.62 -13.19
CA ASP A 88 -9.23 20.38 -12.92
C ASP A 88 -10.63 20.66 -12.33
N GLY A 89 -11.00 21.94 -12.20
CA GLY A 89 -12.24 22.36 -11.54
C GLY A 89 -12.14 22.43 -10.01
N ASP A 90 -11.12 21.80 -9.44
CA ASP A 90 -10.78 21.81 -8.01
C ASP A 90 -9.52 22.68 -7.81
N PRO A 91 -9.56 23.71 -6.92
CA PRO A 91 -8.41 24.58 -6.66
C PRO A 91 -7.19 23.82 -6.08
N ALA A 92 -7.41 22.66 -5.47
CA ALA A 92 -6.36 21.80 -4.94
C ALA A 92 -5.80 20.81 -5.99
N SER A 93 -6.20 20.91 -7.26
CA SER A 93 -5.82 19.98 -8.31
C SER A 93 -5.60 20.69 -9.65
N LEU A 94 -4.63 20.19 -10.42
CA LEU A 94 -4.37 20.60 -11.80
C LEU A 94 -4.12 19.37 -12.68
N ARG A 95 -4.52 19.47 -13.95
CA ARG A 95 -4.17 18.49 -14.99
C ARG A 95 -3.11 19.05 -15.92
N PHE A 96 -2.30 18.18 -16.46
CA PHE A 96 -1.35 18.54 -17.49
C PHE A 96 -1.25 17.45 -18.57
N LEU A 97 -0.85 17.92 -19.74
CA LEU A 97 -0.53 17.08 -20.89
C LEU A 97 0.84 17.48 -21.41
N TRP A 98 1.59 16.50 -21.91
CA TRP A 98 2.79 16.76 -22.69
C TRP A 98 2.93 15.75 -23.81
N ARG A 99 3.62 16.18 -24.88
CA ARG A 99 3.86 15.38 -26.06
C ARG A 99 5.31 15.54 -26.51
N SER A 100 5.95 14.39 -26.77
CA SER A 100 7.30 14.29 -27.32
C SER A 100 7.41 13.03 -28.19
N ASP A 101 8.41 12.17 -27.98
CA ASP A 101 8.47 10.78 -28.47
C ASP A 101 7.37 9.90 -27.85
N ARG A 102 6.88 10.28 -26.69
CA ARG A 102 5.74 9.69 -25.98
C ARG A 102 4.69 10.75 -25.69
N LEU A 103 3.56 10.30 -25.19
CA LEU A 103 2.49 11.16 -24.67
C LEU A 103 2.42 11.01 -23.15
N GLY A 104 2.25 12.10 -22.43
CA GLY A 104 2.03 12.08 -20.99
C GLY A 104 0.76 12.82 -20.61
N GLN A 105 -0.05 12.19 -19.81
CA GLN A 105 -1.22 12.78 -19.17
C GLN A 105 -1.01 12.72 -17.66
N GLY A 106 -1.21 13.81 -16.96
CA GLY A 106 -0.96 13.81 -15.53
C GLY A 106 -1.86 14.74 -14.73
N ARG A 107 -1.75 14.56 -13.42
CA ARG A 107 -2.50 15.29 -12.41
C ARG A 107 -1.57 15.66 -11.26
N LEU A 108 -1.68 16.92 -10.80
CA LEU A 108 -1.15 17.37 -9.51
C LEU A 108 -2.31 17.47 -8.53
N VAL A 109 -2.11 17.00 -7.31
CA VAL A 109 -3.09 17.10 -6.22
C VAL A 109 -2.36 17.54 -4.95
N TYR A 110 -2.90 18.54 -4.27
CA TYR A 110 -2.42 18.93 -2.93
C TYR A 110 -3.47 18.58 -1.89
N CYS A 111 -3.10 17.72 -0.95
CA CYS A 111 -3.92 17.40 0.20
C CYS A 111 -3.57 18.31 1.38
N GLU A 112 -4.49 19.16 1.80
CA GLU A 112 -4.28 20.07 2.95
C GLU A 112 -4.12 19.30 4.26
N GLN A 113 -4.88 18.24 4.47
CA GLN A 113 -4.85 17.42 5.68
C GLN A 113 -3.49 16.74 5.88
N CYS A 114 -2.98 16.06 4.83
CA CYS A 114 -1.69 15.39 4.86
C CYS A 114 -0.53 16.34 4.58
N ARG A 115 -0.81 17.52 4.02
CA ARG A 115 0.16 18.48 3.48
C ARG A 115 1.07 17.84 2.45
N ARG A 116 0.53 16.94 1.63
CA ARG A 116 1.28 16.26 0.57
C ARG A 116 0.91 16.81 -0.79
N LEU A 117 1.92 17.16 -1.59
CA LEU A 117 1.81 17.38 -3.01
C LEU A 117 2.07 16.06 -3.72
N ILE A 118 1.11 15.61 -4.51
CA ILE A 118 1.18 14.39 -5.32
C ILE A 118 1.25 14.80 -6.78
N ILE A 119 2.20 14.26 -7.50
CA ILE A 119 2.34 14.40 -8.96
C ILE A 119 2.23 12.99 -9.54
N ALA A 120 1.19 12.76 -10.30
CA ALA A 120 0.98 11.51 -11.01
C ALA A 120 0.95 11.76 -12.52
N GLN A 121 1.51 10.83 -13.29
CA GLN A 121 1.42 10.84 -14.75
C GLN A 121 1.33 9.43 -15.32
N VAL A 122 0.54 9.29 -16.37
CA VAL A 122 0.57 8.12 -17.23
C VAL A 122 1.35 8.48 -18.48
N ILE A 123 2.44 7.77 -18.71
CA ILE A 123 3.28 7.90 -19.89
C ILE A 123 2.84 6.83 -20.87
N MET A 124 2.26 7.24 -22.00
CA MET A 124 1.65 6.37 -22.99
C MET A 124 2.62 6.16 -24.16
N ALA A 125 2.71 4.94 -24.66
CA ALA A 125 3.30 4.67 -25.95
C ALA A 125 2.40 5.26 -27.07
N ARG A 126 2.97 5.66 -28.19
CA ARG A 126 2.22 6.33 -29.27
C ARG A 126 1.15 5.46 -29.93
N ASP A 127 1.38 4.17 -29.94
CA ASP A 127 0.55 3.12 -30.54
C ASP A 127 -0.50 2.55 -29.58
N GLU A 128 -0.48 2.95 -28.30
CA GLU A 128 -1.48 2.54 -27.32
C GLU A 128 -2.59 3.58 -27.16
N ASN A 129 -3.83 3.18 -27.43
CA ASN A 129 -4.99 4.04 -27.22
C ASN A 129 -5.57 3.88 -25.81
N ILE A 130 -4.83 4.35 -24.80
CA ILE A 130 -5.23 4.25 -23.37
C ILE A 130 -5.56 5.58 -22.72
N ALA A 131 -5.83 6.64 -23.49
CA ALA A 131 -6.09 7.97 -22.95
C ALA A 131 -7.27 7.99 -21.95
N LYS A 132 -8.32 7.22 -22.21
CA LYS A 132 -9.47 7.07 -21.30
C LYS A 132 -9.06 6.34 -20.00
N THR A 133 -8.34 5.24 -20.11
CA THR A 133 -7.79 4.49 -18.98
C THR A 133 -6.86 5.36 -18.14
N ALA A 134 -5.97 6.13 -18.79
CA ALA A 134 -5.09 7.07 -18.12
C ALA A 134 -5.87 8.12 -17.33
N SER A 135 -6.94 8.68 -17.91
CA SER A 135 -7.81 9.63 -17.19
C SER A 135 -8.45 8.97 -15.97
N GLN A 136 -9.02 7.78 -16.12
CA GLN A 136 -9.66 7.04 -15.03
C GLN A 136 -8.69 6.73 -13.89
N MET A 137 -7.46 6.30 -14.21
CA MET A 137 -6.41 6.06 -13.22
C MET A 137 -6.06 7.36 -12.47
N LEU A 138 -5.87 8.47 -13.16
CA LEU A 138 -5.55 9.75 -12.55
C LEU A 138 -6.71 10.31 -11.69
N ASP A 139 -7.95 10.03 -12.08
CA ASP A 139 -9.14 10.43 -11.32
C ASP A 139 -9.31 9.62 -10.04
N SER A 140 -8.87 8.36 -10.04
CA SER A 140 -8.97 7.45 -8.90
C SER A 140 -7.92 7.69 -7.80
N ILE A 141 -6.97 8.60 -8.01
CA ILE A 141 -5.90 8.87 -7.04
C ILE A 141 -6.49 9.36 -5.71
N ARG A 142 -6.14 8.67 -4.64
CA ARG A 142 -6.50 9.01 -3.26
C ARG A 142 -5.25 9.08 -2.40
N ASP A 143 -5.20 10.02 -1.46
CA ASP A 143 -4.07 10.22 -0.54
C ASP A 143 -4.26 9.52 0.81
N HIS A 144 -5.48 9.45 1.31
CA HIS A 144 -5.85 8.84 2.58
C HIS A 144 -7.33 8.50 2.60
N ARG A 145 -7.73 7.67 3.55
CA ARG A 145 -9.13 7.38 3.85
C ARG A 145 -9.69 8.44 4.80
N ASP A 146 -11.01 8.60 4.81
CA ASP A 146 -11.71 9.53 5.72
C ASP A 146 -11.53 9.16 7.20
N ASP A 147 -11.33 7.84 7.48
CA ASP A 147 -11.07 7.33 8.82
C ASP A 147 -9.59 7.48 9.26
N GLY A 148 -8.75 8.10 8.43
CA GLY A 148 -7.33 8.33 8.67
C GLY A 148 -6.44 7.09 8.51
N TRP A 149 -7.00 5.93 8.14
CA TRP A 149 -6.20 4.76 7.83
C TRP A 149 -5.46 4.96 6.51
N LEU A 150 -4.31 4.31 6.37
CA LEU A 150 -3.44 4.40 5.19
C LEU A 150 -3.57 3.15 4.36
N ASP A 151 -4.05 3.32 3.13
CA ASP A 151 -4.20 2.22 2.17
C ASP A 151 -2.86 1.74 1.61
N TRP A 152 -2.79 0.45 1.34
CA TRP A 152 -1.68 -0.26 0.71
C TRP A 152 -2.24 -1.21 -0.33
N GLY A 153 -1.66 -1.19 -1.52
CA GLY A 153 -2.08 -2.07 -2.62
C GLY A 153 -0.87 -2.57 -3.41
N LEU A 154 -0.56 -3.87 -3.32
CA LEU A 154 0.65 -4.46 -3.92
C LEU A 154 0.35 -5.86 -4.45
N TYR A 155 0.47 -6.04 -5.75
CA TYR A 155 0.39 -7.37 -6.38
C TYR A 155 -0.86 -8.18 -5.97
N GLY A 156 -2.03 -7.55 -5.88
CA GLY A 156 -3.28 -8.17 -5.44
C GLY A 156 -3.35 -8.45 -3.94
N LEU A 157 -2.57 -7.75 -3.13
CA LEU A 157 -2.70 -7.65 -1.69
C LEU A 157 -3.08 -6.21 -1.34
N GLY A 158 -4.34 -5.97 -1.05
CA GLY A 158 -4.86 -4.67 -0.62
C GLY A 158 -5.27 -4.69 0.85
N PHE A 159 -4.89 -3.67 1.61
CA PHE A 159 -5.26 -3.50 3.01
C PHE A 159 -5.01 -2.06 3.46
N ALA A 160 -5.42 -1.73 4.67
CA ALA A 160 -5.03 -0.46 5.28
C ALA A 160 -4.46 -0.67 6.68
N VAL A 161 -3.66 0.29 7.14
CA VAL A 161 -3.11 0.31 8.50
C VAL A 161 -3.53 1.57 9.24
N PRO A 162 -3.70 1.53 10.58
CA PRO A 162 -4.07 2.69 11.37
C PRO A 162 -3.04 3.82 11.29
N PRO A 163 -3.43 5.06 11.57
CA PRO A 163 -2.51 6.18 11.58
C PRO A 163 -1.39 6.03 12.62
N GLY A 164 -0.20 6.54 12.25
CA GLY A 164 0.99 6.50 13.10
C GLY A 164 1.85 5.24 12.98
N TYR A 165 1.40 4.21 12.27
CA TYR A 165 2.26 3.11 11.90
C TYR A 165 3.19 3.50 10.75
N THR A 166 4.45 3.06 10.84
CA THR A 166 5.45 3.25 9.79
C THR A 166 6.03 1.90 9.36
N ILE A 167 6.25 1.73 8.07
CA ILE A 167 6.88 0.52 7.55
C ILE A 167 8.31 0.41 8.06
N ARG A 168 8.72 -0.76 8.54
CA ARG A 168 10.05 -1.06 9.05
C ARG A 168 10.81 -2.04 8.20
N LYS A 169 10.11 -3.00 7.65
CA LYS A 169 10.69 -4.00 6.77
C LYS A 169 9.67 -4.36 5.70
N GLN A 170 10.16 -4.56 4.50
CA GLN A 170 9.38 -5.08 3.39
C GLN A 170 10.16 -6.18 2.69
N THR A 171 9.43 -7.20 2.24
CA THR A 171 9.93 -8.23 1.34
C THR A 171 8.95 -8.29 0.17
N LEU A 172 9.43 -8.00 -1.03
CA LEU A 172 8.62 -7.94 -2.24
C LEU A 172 9.24 -8.92 -3.25
N MET A 173 8.86 -10.17 -3.14
CA MET A 173 9.32 -11.27 -4.01
C MET A 173 8.14 -11.85 -4.79
N SER A 174 8.39 -12.41 -5.93
CA SER A 174 7.36 -13.01 -6.79
C SER A 174 6.44 -14.01 -6.07
N GLY A 175 6.98 -14.84 -5.20
CA GLY A 175 6.20 -15.85 -4.44
C GLY A 175 5.88 -15.45 -3.00
N TYR A 176 6.40 -14.35 -2.49
CA TYR A 176 6.24 -13.96 -1.10
C TYR A 176 6.28 -12.45 -0.91
N LEU A 177 5.24 -11.91 -0.31
CA LEU A 177 5.15 -10.51 0.11
C LEU A 177 5.04 -10.45 1.63
N ALA A 178 5.79 -9.54 2.24
CA ALA A 178 5.66 -9.25 3.67
C ALA A 178 5.90 -7.77 3.94
N LEU A 179 4.97 -7.15 4.66
CA LEU A 179 5.05 -5.77 5.11
C LEU A 179 4.95 -5.72 6.63
N ASN A 180 5.96 -5.15 7.25
CA ASN A 180 6.06 -5.04 8.70
C ASN A 180 5.97 -3.57 9.10
N PHE A 181 4.98 -3.24 9.92
CA PHE A 181 4.73 -1.90 10.42
C PHE A 181 4.95 -1.81 11.91
N LYS A 182 5.31 -0.61 12.38
CA LYS A 182 5.55 -0.36 13.81
C LYS A 182 5.04 1.01 14.22
N LYS A 183 4.42 1.06 15.42
CA LYS A 183 4.05 2.28 16.15
C LYS A 183 4.43 2.09 17.62
N GLY A 184 5.52 2.73 18.08
CA GLY A 184 6.05 2.46 19.41
C GLY A 184 6.42 0.98 19.59
N ALA A 185 5.77 0.29 20.51
CA ALA A 185 5.93 -1.15 20.77
C ALA A 185 4.95 -2.03 19.95
N HIS A 186 3.93 -1.45 19.33
CA HIS A 186 2.91 -2.15 18.54
C HIS A 186 3.47 -2.51 17.16
N THR A 187 3.10 -3.68 16.66
CA THR A 187 3.51 -4.17 15.33
C THR A 187 2.32 -4.70 14.54
N ILE A 188 2.35 -4.51 13.25
CA ILE A 188 1.45 -5.13 12.28
C ILE A 188 2.33 -5.81 11.25
N VAL A 189 2.02 -7.07 10.93
CA VAL A 189 2.67 -7.84 9.86
C VAL A 189 1.56 -8.35 8.95
N VAL A 190 1.66 -8.03 7.66
CA VAL A 190 0.76 -8.54 6.63
C VAL A 190 1.59 -9.28 5.61
N GLU A 191 1.20 -10.51 5.31
CA GLU A 191 1.95 -11.42 4.45
C GLU A 191 1.04 -12.11 3.43
N ARG A 192 1.61 -12.41 2.28
CA ARG A 192 0.98 -13.22 1.24
C ARG A 192 2.01 -14.17 0.63
N TRP A 193 1.67 -15.44 0.55
CA TRP A 193 2.42 -16.44 -0.20
C TRP A 193 1.65 -16.83 -1.45
N GLY A 194 2.35 -16.92 -2.57
CA GLY A 194 1.87 -17.60 -3.77
C GLY A 194 2.18 -19.10 -3.72
N LEU A 195 1.64 -19.84 -4.68
CA LEU A 195 1.88 -21.30 -4.81
C LEU A 195 1.45 -22.09 -3.56
N ALA A 196 0.31 -21.71 -2.98
CA ALA A 196 -0.22 -22.32 -1.76
C ALA A 196 -0.32 -23.86 -1.85
N ALA A 197 -0.77 -24.40 -2.99
CA ALA A 197 -0.85 -25.83 -3.22
C ALA A 197 0.51 -26.53 -3.08
N THR A 198 1.60 -25.88 -3.48
CA THR A 198 2.96 -26.41 -3.31
C THR A 198 3.42 -26.35 -1.85
N LEU A 199 3.10 -25.25 -1.15
CA LEU A 199 3.46 -25.08 0.25
C LEU A 199 2.73 -26.07 1.16
N LEU A 200 1.48 -26.37 0.84
CA LEU A 200 0.61 -27.28 1.60
C LEU A 200 0.67 -28.73 1.08
N ALA A 201 1.51 -29.05 0.10
CA ALA A 201 1.54 -30.40 -0.50
C ALA A 201 1.94 -31.53 0.46
N LYS A 202 2.66 -31.22 1.54
CA LYS A 202 3.20 -32.21 2.49
C LYS A 202 2.61 -32.12 3.88
N ASP A 203 2.08 -30.97 4.25
CA ASP A 203 1.61 -30.66 5.59
C ASP A 203 0.25 -29.96 5.51
N ASP A 204 -0.61 -30.16 6.52
CA ASP A 204 -1.78 -29.31 6.71
C ASP A 204 -1.33 -27.86 7.02
N MET A 205 -2.24 -26.91 6.81
CA MET A 205 -1.94 -25.49 6.97
C MET A 205 -1.43 -25.14 8.39
N ALA A 206 -1.96 -25.78 9.43
CA ALA A 206 -1.55 -25.50 10.80
C ALA A 206 -0.12 -26.00 11.08
N SER A 207 0.23 -27.17 10.55
CA SER A 207 1.57 -27.75 10.65
C SER A 207 2.59 -26.95 9.86
N TRP A 208 2.27 -26.61 8.59
CA TRP A 208 3.10 -25.74 7.77
C TRP A 208 3.32 -24.38 8.43
N TYR A 209 2.26 -23.72 8.88
CA TYR A 209 2.37 -22.37 9.44
C TYR A 209 3.24 -22.37 10.70
N ARG A 210 3.06 -23.35 11.60
CA ARG A 210 3.87 -23.47 12.82
C ARG A 210 5.33 -23.71 12.54
N LYS A 211 5.65 -24.50 11.53
CA LYS A 211 7.01 -24.94 11.19
C LYS A 211 7.76 -23.85 10.39
N ASP A 212 7.14 -23.35 9.33
CA ASP A 212 7.84 -22.59 8.28
C ASP A 212 7.49 -21.09 8.24
N ALA A 213 6.32 -20.71 8.73
CA ALA A 213 5.81 -19.35 8.59
C ALA A 213 5.57 -18.61 9.92
N MET A 214 5.33 -19.33 11.04
CA MET A 214 5.11 -18.69 12.33
C MET A 214 6.43 -18.15 12.87
N PRO A 215 6.70 -16.83 12.80
CA PRO A 215 7.92 -16.28 13.35
C PRO A 215 7.86 -16.36 14.87
N ASP A 216 8.99 -16.54 15.48
CA ASP A 216 9.17 -16.30 16.91
C ASP A 216 8.92 -14.80 17.18
N VAL A 217 7.66 -14.45 17.50
CA VAL A 217 7.30 -13.10 17.92
C VAL A 217 7.88 -12.89 19.31
N LYS A 218 9.11 -12.36 19.34
CA LYS A 218 9.88 -12.16 20.56
C LYS A 218 9.01 -11.62 21.70
N GLY A 219 8.95 -12.39 22.77
CA GLY A 219 8.23 -12.02 23.98
C GLY A 219 6.75 -12.43 24.04
N TYR A 220 6.20 -13.11 23.05
CA TYR A 220 4.85 -13.66 23.09
C TYR A 220 4.87 -15.19 23.15
N ARG A 221 3.90 -15.77 23.88
CA ARG A 221 3.53 -17.18 23.76
C ARG A 221 2.32 -17.21 22.85
N ALA A 222 2.50 -17.67 21.61
CA ALA A 222 1.45 -17.71 20.60
C ALA A 222 1.08 -19.16 20.26
N VAL A 223 -0.20 -19.36 19.96
CA VAL A 223 -0.78 -20.61 19.43
C VAL A 223 -1.54 -20.29 18.15
N ALA A 224 -1.54 -21.23 17.21
CA ALA A 224 -2.35 -21.17 16.00
C ALA A 224 -3.33 -22.34 16.04
N GLU A 225 -4.62 -22.01 15.97
CA GLU A 225 -5.71 -22.97 16.07
C GLU A 225 -6.58 -22.91 14.80
N PRO A 226 -7.09 -24.05 14.30
CA PRO A 226 -8.01 -24.06 13.17
C PRO A 226 -9.23 -23.20 13.44
N GLN A 227 -9.48 -22.26 12.55
CA GLN A 227 -10.66 -21.39 12.55
C GLN A 227 -10.94 -20.92 11.13
N ARG A 228 -12.17 -21.05 10.66
CA ARG A 228 -12.57 -20.46 9.37
C ARG A 228 -12.45 -18.96 9.41
N VAL A 229 -11.98 -18.39 8.29
CA VAL A 229 -11.91 -16.96 8.02
C VAL A 229 -12.88 -16.69 6.87
N GLU A 230 -14.09 -16.24 7.19
CA GLU A 230 -15.24 -16.24 6.30
C GLU A 230 -15.47 -17.63 5.67
N GLU A 231 -15.51 -17.74 4.33
CA GLU A 231 -15.66 -19.00 3.61
C GLU A 231 -14.36 -19.84 3.52
N PHE A 232 -13.21 -19.24 3.86
CA PHE A 232 -11.90 -19.87 3.67
C PHE A 232 -11.49 -20.76 4.86
N GLU A 233 -10.79 -21.85 4.56
CA GLU A 233 -10.05 -22.57 5.59
C GLU A 233 -8.97 -21.68 6.17
N GLY A 234 -8.85 -21.66 7.49
CA GLY A 234 -7.98 -20.72 8.15
C GLY A 234 -7.51 -21.14 9.53
N LEU A 235 -6.68 -20.27 10.11
CA LEU A 235 -6.19 -20.36 11.47
C LEU A 235 -6.40 -19.03 12.16
N LYS A 236 -6.74 -19.09 13.45
CA LYS A 236 -6.62 -17.96 14.37
C LYS A 236 -5.32 -18.08 15.15
N ILE A 237 -4.59 -16.98 15.21
CA ILE A 237 -3.38 -16.86 16.02
C ILE A 237 -3.74 -16.04 17.24
N SER A 238 -3.50 -16.60 18.42
CA SER A 238 -3.70 -15.94 19.70
C SER A 238 -2.44 -16.03 20.53
N GLY A 239 -2.05 -14.94 21.17
CA GLY A 239 -0.86 -14.91 22.01
C GLY A 239 -0.92 -13.88 23.10
N ARG A 240 -0.19 -14.16 24.19
CA ARG A 240 0.03 -13.20 25.27
C ARG A 240 1.51 -12.99 25.51
N ARG A 241 1.86 -11.79 25.89
CA ARG A 241 3.23 -11.42 26.18
C ARG A 241 3.77 -12.20 27.39
N ARG A 242 5.03 -12.65 27.31
CA ARG A 242 5.71 -13.39 28.38
C ARG A 242 6.32 -12.43 29.39
N GLY A 243 6.27 -12.81 30.69
CA GLY A 243 7.08 -12.24 31.78
C GLY A 243 6.32 -11.34 32.75
N LEU A 244 6.73 -11.41 34.03
CA LEU A 244 6.20 -10.60 35.14
C LEU A 244 6.41 -9.07 34.91
N ILE A 245 7.46 -8.69 34.21
CA ILE A 245 7.77 -7.28 33.85
C ILE A 245 6.70 -6.71 32.89
N SER A 246 5.98 -7.54 32.14
CA SER A 246 4.92 -7.09 31.26
C SER A 246 3.69 -6.62 32.02
N ALA A 247 3.34 -7.27 33.13
CA ALA A 247 2.23 -6.87 33.97
C ALA A 247 2.50 -5.52 34.67
N ILE A 248 3.73 -5.31 35.15
CA ILE A 248 4.15 -4.05 35.78
C ILE A 248 4.19 -2.92 34.75
N LYS A 249 4.67 -3.17 33.52
CA LYS A 249 4.66 -2.17 32.45
C LYS A 249 3.27 -1.86 31.94
N ALA A 250 2.38 -2.86 31.82
CA ALA A 250 1.00 -2.65 31.45
C ALA A 250 0.28 -1.76 32.49
N MET A 251 0.54 -1.99 33.78
CA MET A 251 -0.02 -1.18 34.88
C MET A 251 0.57 0.25 34.89
N ALA A 252 1.86 0.42 34.60
CA ALA A 252 2.47 1.75 34.49
C ALA A 252 1.99 2.51 33.23
N CYS A 253 1.76 1.82 32.11
CA CYS A 253 1.22 2.42 30.88
C CYS A 253 -0.26 2.83 31.03
N SER A 254 -1.06 2.12 31.83
CA SER A 254 -2.44 2.52 32.11
C SER A 254 -2.54 3.87 32.83
N LEU A 255 -1.52 4.24 33.60
CA LEU A 255 -1.40 5.54 34.27
C LEU A 255 -0.92 6.67 33.32
N THR A 256 -0.34 6.34 32.17
CA THR A 256 0.25 7.31 31.20
C THR A 256 -0.52 7.45 29.89
N LEU A 257 -1.75 6.93 29.77
CA LEU A 257 -2.58 6.93 28.54
C LEU A 257 -1.89 6.25 27.32
N HIS A 258 -0.80 5.50 27.52
CA HIS A 258 -0.14 4.74 26.47
C HIS A 258 -0.59 3.27 26.53
N SER A 259 -1.22 2.78 25.45
CA SER A 259 -1.58 1.38 25.35
C SER A 259 -0.32 0.50 25.21
N TYR A 260 -0.22 -0.54 26.04
CA TYR A 260 0.89 -1.50 25.98
C TYR A 260 0.44 -2.75 25.21
N PRO A 261 1.19 -3.22 24.19
CA PRO A 261 0.80 -4.39 23.41
C PRO A 261 1.09 -5.67 24.20
N ASP A 262 0.12 -6.16 24.94
CA ASP A 262 0.17 -7.41 25.71
C ASP A 262 -0.48 -8.58 25.00
N VAL A 263 -1.26 -8.32 23.96
CA VAL A 263 -1.97 -9.31 23.15
C VAL A 263 -1.37 -9.38 21.74
N LEU A 264 -1.32 -10.58 21.19
CA LEU A 264 -1.08 -10.88 19.78
C LEU A 264 -2.34 -11.52 19.21
N THR A 265 -2.91 -10.94 18.18
CA THR A 265 -4.00 -11.51 17.39
C THR A 265 -3.57 -11.62 15.94
N GLY A 266 -3.93 -12.72 15.29
CA GLY A 266 -3.67 -12.89 13.86
C GLY A 266 -4.61 -13.90 13.21
N TYR A 267 -4.55 -13.90 11.89
CA TYR A 267 -5.33 -14.79 11.03
C TYR A 267 -4.44 -15.29 9.90
N VAL A 268 -4.67 -16.53 9.51
CA VAL A 268 -4.11 -17.14 8.30
C VAL A 268 -5.25 -17.74 7.52
N TRP A 269 -5.28 -17.61 6.21
CA TRP A 269 -6.29 -18.28 5.39
C TRP A 269 -5.76 -18.62 4.00
N HIS A 270 -6.40 -19.62 3.39
CA HIS A 270 -6.07 -20.12 2.08
C HIS A 270 -7.19 -19.76 1.09
N GLN A 271 -6.85 -18.92 0.09
CA GLN A 271 -7.69 -18.69 -1.09
C GLN A 271 -7.27 -19.67 -2.18
N ALA A 272 -8.00 -20.79 -2.27
CA ALA A 272 -7.65 -21.89 -3.16
C ALA A 272 -7.73 -21.50 -4.64
N ASP A 273 -8.74 -20.73 -5.02
CA ASP A 273 -8.96 -20.28 -6.40
C ASP A 273 -7.79 -19.43 -6.94
N ASP A 274 -7.18 -18.63 -6.09
CA ASP A 274 -6.01 -17.81 -6.41
C ASP A 274 -4.68 -18.50 -6.11
N ASN A 275 -4.72 -19.69 -5.52
CA ASN A 275 -3.54 -20.42 -5.07
C ASN A 275 -2.63 -19.59 -4.14
N ARG A 276 -3.24 -18.89 -3.17
CA ARG A 276 -2.58 -17.96 -2.25
C ARG A 276 -2.90 -18.25 -0.79
N LEU A 277 -1.90 -18.00 0.06
CA LEU A 277 -2.05 -17.93 1.51
C LEU A 277 -1.84 -16.51 1.98
N PHE A 278 -2.63 -16.08 2.94
CA PHE A 278 -2.52 -14.77 3.58
C PHE A 278 -2.31 -14.93 5.08
N SER A 279 -1.56 -14.01 5.66
CA SER A 279 -1.39 -13.93 7.12
C SER A 279 -1.39 -12.48 7.58
N ILE A 280 -2.08 -12.24 8.68
CA ILE A 280 -2.08 -10.97 9.39
C ILE A 280 -1.75 -11.24 10.84
N ARG A 281 -0.84 -10.46 11.40
CA ARG A 281 -0.50 -10.51 12.82
C ARG A 281 -0.40 -9.09 13.36
N VAL A 282 -1.06 -8.86 14.48
CA VAL A 282 -1.10 -7.55 15.15
C VAL A 282 -0.78 -7.74 16.62
N THR A 283 0.19 -6.97 17.12
CA THR A 283 0.39 -6.83 18.56
C THR A 283 -0.32 -5.56 19.02
N HIS A 284 -1.21 -5.69 19.99
CA HIS A 284 -2.10 -4.61 20.40
C HIS A 284 -2.42 -4.70 21.91
N ALA A 285 -3.07 -3.67 22.46
CA ALA A 285 -3.64 -3.72 23.79
C ALA A 285 -4.92 -4.57 23.81
N GLN A 286 -5.29 -5.07 24.99
CA GLN A 286 -6.52 -5.84 25.14
C GLN A 286 -7.74 -5.00 24.72
N GLY A 287 -8.68 -5.59 23.98
CA GLY A 287 -9.91 -4.95 23.51
C GLY A 287 -9.80 -4.20 22.17
N GLU A 288 -8.62 -4.13 21.54
CA GLU A 288 -8.48 -3.58 20.20
C GLU A 288 -8.79 -4.65 19.12
N HIS A 289 -9.47 -4.25 18.05
CA HIS A 289 -9.90 -5.10 16.93
C HIS A 289 -9.18 -4.76 15.62
N THR A 290 -7.93 -4.33 15.70
CA THR A 290 -7.12 -3.92 14.54
C THR A 290 -6.86 -5.09 13.58
N ALA A 291 -6.64 -6.29 14.12
CA ALA A 291 -6.38 -7.48 13.30
C ALA A 291 -7.59 -7.88 12.46
N GLU A 292 -8.78 -7.85 13.06
CA GLU A 292 -10.06 -8.13 12.41
C GLU A 292 -10.32 -7.12 11.28
N LYS A 293 -10.18 -5.83 11.55
CA LYS A 293 -10.40 -4.78 10.54
C LYS A 293 -9.43 -4.92 9.36
N ILE A 294 -8.15 -5.24 9.58
CA ILE A 294 -7.19 -5.47 8.48
C ILE A 294 -7.58 -6.72 7.69
N ARG A 295 -7.96 -7.82 8.37
CA ARG A 295 -8.44 -9.04 7.73
C ARG A 295 -9.60 -8.76 6.78
N ASP A 296 -10.62 -8.06 7.29
CA ASP A 296 -11.84 -7.75 6.52
C ASP A 296 -11.52 -6.87 5.30
N LEU A 297 -10.56 -5.96 5.42
CA LEU A 297 -10.09 -5.15 4.28
C LEU A 297 -9.34 -5.97 3.23
N VAL A 298 -8.59 -7.01 3.63
CA VAL A 298 -7.93 -7.92 2.66
C VAL A 298 -8.96 -8.81 1.98
N LEU A 299 -9.99 -9.25 2.71
CA LEU A 299 -11.05 -10.12 2.16
C LEU A 299 -12.00 -9.38 1.21
N ALA A 300 -12.14 -8.06 1.35
CA ALA A 300 -13.00 -7.23 0.52
C ALA A 300 -12.41 -6.90 -0.88
N GLN A 301 -11.25 -7.42 -1.22
CA GLN A 301 -10.58 -7.23 -2.52
C GLN A 301 -11.02 -8.34 -3.48
#